data_a68ea9c60612298edd66cab85a0318ba
#
_entry.id   a68ea9c60612298edd66cab85a0318ba
#
_cell.length_a   1.000
_cell.length_b   1.000
_cell.length_c   1.000
_cell.angle_alpha   90.00
_cell.angle_beta   90.00
_cell.angle_gamma   90.00
#
_symmetry.space_group_name_H-M   'P 1'
#
loop_
_entity.id
_entity.type
_entity.pdbx_description
1 polymer ?
#
loop_
_entity_poly.entity_id
_entity_poly.type
_entity_poly.pdbx_seq_one_letter_code
_entity_poly.pdbx_strand_id
1 'polypeptide(L)'
;MPRAILVHGFLGSPEDWFDVRAQLNPAINCECISLRDLGCASIASAADALAIQLAKNPCDVLVGYSMGGRIALELASKQPELAPRLVLFSTSTGLHDANERQARAEQDDARAVDLREQGMLEFTRSWYELPMFAQFRAHASFARTRARRVIGDAEFWAGCVAGCSPGRTECRENDLARLASRTILAVGDRDDYYVAFALRAARLAPTLTLEMIAGAGHVLPLEAPSACADIIERALKSST
;
A
#
# COMPACT_ATOMS: atom_id res chain seq x y z
N MET A 1 9.22 -3.92 -23.28
CA MET A 1 9.82 -3.91 -21.93
C MET A 1 8.69 -4.09 -20.93
N PRO A 2 8.81 -5.01 -19.97
CA PRO A 2 7.79 -5.16 -18.92
C PRO A 2 7.60 -3.83 -18.18
N ARG A 3 6.34 -3.50 -17.84
CA ARG A 3 6.01 -2.26 -17.14
C ARG A 3 5.43 -2.54 -15.76
N ALA A 4 6.06 -1.98 -14.73
CA ALA A 4 5.62 -2.03 -13.33
C ALA A 4 5.09 -0.67 -12.89
N ILE A 5 3.90 -0.64 -12.29
CA ILE A 5 3.31 0.56 -11.68
C ILE A 5 3.30 0.38 -10.17
N LEU A 6 3.89 1.33 -9.45
CA LEU A 6 4.05 1.28 -8.00
C LEU A 6 3.26 2.41 -7.34
N VAL A 7 2.41 2.07 -6.36
CA VAL A 7 1.59 3.03 -5.61
C VAL A 7 1.98 3.00 -4.13
N HIS A 8 2.43 4.14 -3.61
CA HIS A 8 2.90 4.26 -2.23
C HIS A 8 1.76 4.31 -1.20
N GLY A 9 2.11 4.23 0.09
CA GLY A 9 1.17 4.29 1.21
C GLY A 9 0.86 5.70 1.71
N PHE A 10 0.06 5.79 2.78
CA PHE A 10 -0.27 7.04 3.47
C PHE A 10 0.99 7.77 3.94
N LEU A 11 1.01 9.10 3.85
CA LEU A 11 2.14 10.00 4.08
C LEU A 11 3.35 9.74 3.16
N GLY A 12 3.25 8.81 2.23
CA GLY A 12 4.33 8.44 1.32
C GLY A 12 4.48 9.38 0.13
N SER A 13 5.41 8.99 -0.72
CA SER A 13 5.67 9.66 -2.00
C SER A 13 6.33 8.66 -2.97
N PRO A 14 6.45 8.98 -4.27
CA PRO A 14 7.19 8.16 -5.23
C PRO A 14 8.63 7.84 -4.78
N GLU A 15 9.26 8.71 -3.99
CA GLU A 15 10.62 8.52 -3.45
C GLU A 15 10.72 7.34 -2.46
N ASP A 16 9.61 6.89 -1.88
CA ASP A 16 9.62 5.70 -1.01
C ASP A 16 10.00 4.43 -1.80
N TRP A 17 9.87 4.45 -3.11
CA TRP A 17 10.25 3.37 -4.02
C TRP A 17 11.67 3.51 -4.62
N PHE A 18 12.42 4.56 -4.27
CA PHE A 18 13.71 4.85 -4.89
C PHE A 18 14.69 3.68 -4.76
N ASP A 19 14.86 3.14 -3.55
CA ASP A 19 15.80 2.04 -3.29
C ASP A 19 15.31 0.71 -3.92
N VAL A 20 14.00 0.48 -4.00
CA VAL A 20 13.40 -0.67 -4.72
C VAL A 20 13.70 -0.55 -6.22
N ARG A 21 13.45 0.62 -6.82
CA ARG A 21 13.71 0.86 -8.25
C ARG A 21 15.19 0.67 -8.62
N ALA A 22 16.09 1.09 -7.74
CA ALA A 22 17.54 0.92 -7.94
C ALA A 22 17.99 -0.56 -7.95
N GLN A 23 17.18 -1.45 -7.37
CA GLN A 23 17.42 -2.90 -7.33
C GLN A 23 16.75 -3.65 -8.49
N LEU A 24 15.74 -3.06 -9.14
CA LEU A 24 15.06 -3.69 -10.27
C LEU A 24 15.96 -3.80 -11.50
N ASN A 25 15.76 -4.87 -12.28
CA ASN A 25 16.40 -5.02 -13.57
C ASN A 25 16.14 -3.78 -14.45
N PRO A 26 17.18 -3.13 -15.00
CA PRO A 26 17.04 -1.93 -15.84
C PRO A 26 16.14 -2.11 -17.09
N ALA A 27 15.87 -3.35 -17.49
CA ALA A 27 14.93 -3.66 -18.58
C ALA A 27 13.46 -3.51 -18.16
N ILE A 28 13.15 -3.28 -16.88
CA ILE A 28 11.78 -3.04 -16.40
C ILE A 28 11.49 -1.54 -16.43
N ASN A 29 10.47 -1.14 -17.18
CA ASN A 29 9.95 0.22 -17.12
C ASN A 29 9.14 0.39 -15.83
N CYS A 30 9.72 1.05 -14.83
CA CYS A 30 9.12 1.23 -13.51
C CYS A 30 8.66 2.67 -13.28
N GLU A 31 7.36 2.85 -13.09
CA GLU A 31 6.73 4.14 -12.81
C GLU A 31 6.10 4.14 -11.41
N CYS A 32 6.32 5.22 -10.67
CA CYS A 32 5.77 5.40 -9.32
C CYS A 32 4.69 6.48 -9.35
N ILE A 33 3.46 6.11 -9.01
CA ILE A 33 2.31 7.00 -9.02
C ILE A 33 2.18 7.68 -7.65
N SER A 34 2.00 8.99 -7.68
CA SER A 34 1.71 9.77 -6.47
C SER A 34 0.23 9.66 -6.09
N LEU A 35 -0.06 9.47 -4.81
CA LEU A 35 -1.43 9.56 -4.30
C LEU A 35 -2.07 10.94 -4.54
N ARG A 36 -1.26 11.99 -4.68
CA ARG A 36 -1.75 13.34 -5.06
C ARG A 36 -2.35 13.34 -6.46
N ASP A 37 -1.72 12.64 -7.38
CA ASP A 37 -2.21 12.55 -8.78
C ASP A 37 -3.50 11.74 -8.89
N LEU A 38 -3.79 10.90 -7.88
CA LEU A 38 -5.02 10.12 -7.77
C LEU A 38 -6.14 10.85 -7.01
N GLY A 39 -5.84 11.96 -6.36
CA GLY A 39 -6.82 12.79 -5.67
C GLY A 39 -7.54 12.13 -4.50
N CYS A 40 -6.91 11.23 -3.77
CA CYS A 40 -7.35 10.34 -2.68
C CYS A 40 -8.53 10.81 -1.78
N ALA A 41 -9.66 11.21 -2.37
CA ALA A 41 -10.89 11.51 -1.65
C ALA A 41 -11.59 10.23 -1.11
N SER A 42 -11.34 9.09 -1.75
CA SER A 42 -11.72 7.75 -1.29
C SER A 42 -10.84 6.70 -1.99
N ILE A 43 -10.83 5.47 -1.48
CA ILE A 43 -10.15 4.34 -2.16
C ILE A 43 -10.75 4.12 -3.56
N ALA A 44 -12.08 4.20 -3.68
CA ALA A 44 -12.77 4.00 -4.95
C ALA A 44 -12.40 5.07 -5.98
N SER A 45 -12.45 6.36 -5.61
CA SER A 45 -12.11 7.45 -6.55
C SER A 45 -10.64 7.42 -6.97
N ALA A 46 -9.73 7.07 -6.04
CA ALA A 46 -8.32 6.91 -6.36
C ALA A 46 -8.07 5.71 -7.30
N ALA A 47 -8.79 4.61 -7.12
CA ALA A 47 -8.74 3.46 -8.01
C ALA A 47 -9.28 3.81 -9.41
N ASP A 48 -10.38 4.56 -9.51
CA ASP A 48 -10.95 5.01 -10.78
C ASP A 48 -9.97 5.96 -11.53
N ALA A 49 -9.31 6.87 -10.80
CA ALA A 49 -8.27 7.74 -11.38
C ALA A 49 -7.05 6.94 -11.89
N LEU A 50 -6.62 5.93 -11.14
CA LEU A 50 -5.55 5.02 -11.54
C LEU A 50 -5.97 4.19 -12.77
N ALA A 51 -7.22 3.70 -12.82
CA ALA A 51 -7.75 2.97 -13.96
C ALA A 51 -7.70 3.79 -15.26
N ILE A 52 -8.04 5.08 -15.20
CA ILE A 52 -7.95 5.99 -16.37
C ILE A 52 -6.50 6.09 -16.88
N GLN A 53 -5.52 6.10 -15.98
CA GLN A 53 -4.10 6.15 -16.36
C GLN A 53 -3.66 4.82 -17.01
N LEU A 54 -4.04 3.68 -16.40
CA LEU A 54 -3.68 2.35 -16.90
C LEU A 54 -4.38 1.98 -18.19
N ALA A 55 -5.61 2.44 -18.41
CA ALA A 55 -6.31 2.25 -19.70
C ALA A 55 -5.58 2.93 -20.87
N LYS A 56 -4.91 4.07 -20.61
CA LYS A 56 -4.11 4.77 -21.64
C LYS A 56 -2.73 4.14 -21.81
N ASN A 57 -2.16 3.62 -20.75
CA ASN A 57 -0.83 3.06 -20.74
C ASN A 57 -0.80 1.82 -19.80
N PRO A 58 -1.11 0.61 -20.32
CA PRO A 58 -1.25 -0.61 -19.54
C PRO A 58 0.03 -1.02 -18.81
N CYS A 59 -0.11 -1.72 -17.69
CA CYS A 59 0.99 -2.32 -16.96
C CYS A 59 0.97 -3.85 -17.04
N ASP A 60 2.13 -4.48 -16.80
CA ASP A 60 2.24 -5.94 -16.65
C ASP A 60 2.10 -6.36 -15.18
N VAL A 61 2.46 -5.47 -14.26
CA VAL A 61 2.27 -5.66 -12.82
C VAL A 61 1.86 -4.36 -12.14
N LEU A 62 0.81 -4.42 -11.33
CA LEU A 62 0.40 -3.35 -10.42
C LEU A 62 0.87 -3.69 -9.01
N VAL A 63 1.62 -2.78 -8.41
CA VAL A 63 2.22 -2.93 -7.09
C VAL A 63 1.65 -1.86 -6.16
N GLY A 64 1.16 -2.26 -5.00
CA GLY A 64 0.66 -1.31 -4.02
C GLY A 64 1.20 -1.60 -2.61
N TYR A 65 1.56 -0.54 -1.90
CA TYR A 65 1.97 -0.62 -0.50
C TYR A 65 0.93 0.03 0.41
N SER A 66 0.48 -0.70 1.44
CA SER A 66 -0.43 -0.21 2.49
C SER A 66 -1.70 0.42 1.88
N MET A 67 -1.94 1.74 2.00
CA MET A 67 -3.05 2.45 1.36
C MET A 67 -3.02 2.30 -0.18
N GLY A 68 -1.84 2.40 -0.79
CA GLY A 68 -1.66 2.15 -2.24
C GLY A 68 -2.03 0.73 -2.64
N GLY A 69 -1.79 -0.24 -1.75
CA GLY A 69 -2.22 -1.63 -1.96
C GLY A 69 -3.75 -1.79 -1.93
N ARG A 70 -4.46 -1.05 -1.07
CA ARG A 70 -5.93 -1.05 -1.07
C ARG A 70 -6.50 -0.42 -2.35
N ILE A 71 -5.86 0.64 -2.86
CA ILE A 71 -6.23 1.26 -4.14
C ILE A 71 -6.00 0.28 -5.30
N ALA A 72 -4.85 -0.40 -5.31
CA ALA A 72 -4.53 -1.41 -6.32
C ALA A 72 -5.50 -2.60 -6.30
N LEU A 73 -5.87 -3.09 -5.10
CA LEU A 73 -6.85 -4.16 -4.93
C LEU A 73 -8.25 -3.72 -5.37
N GLU A 74 -8.68 -2.51 -5.02
CA GLU A 74 -9.95 -1.93 -5.46
C GLU A 74 -10.05 -1.87 -6.97
N LEU A 75 -9.00 -1.38 -7.64
CA LEU A 75 -8.92 -1.36 -9.10
C LEU A 75 -9.02 -2.77 -9.68
N ALA A 76 -8.17 -3.69 -9.20
CA ALA A 76 -8.13 -5.06 -9.69
C ALA A 76 -9.45 -5.83 -9.44
N SER A 77 -10.20 -5.46 -8.40
CA SER A 77 -11.53 -6.02 -8.10
C SER A 77 -12.57 -5.63 -9.13
N LYS A 78 -12.52 -4.38 -9.60
CA LYS A 78 -13.49 -3.80 -10.55
C LYS A 78 -13.10 -4.02 -12.01
N GLN A 79 -11.80 -3.88 -12.33
CA GLN A 79 -11.25 -3.92 -13.67
C GLN A 79 -9.99 -4.80 -13.71
N PRO A 80 -10.18 -6.12 -13.57
CA PRO A 80 -9.09 -7.06 -13.43
C PRO A 80 -8.13 -7.11 -14.62
N GLU A 81 -8.57 -6.73 -15.79
CA GLU A 81 -7.78 -6.65 -17.02
C GLU A 81 -6.70 -5.55 -16.96
N LEU A 82 -6.91 -4.50 -16.16
CA LEU A 82 -5.95 -3.42 -15.97
C LEU A 82 -4.83 -3.76 -14.97
N ALA A 83 -5.00 -4.84 -14.20
CA ALA A 83 -4.01 -5.34 -13.25
C ALA A 83 -3.77 -6.84 -13.50
N PRO A 84 -3.10 -7.23 -14.59
CA PRO A 84 -2.89 -8.62 -14.96
C PRO A 84 -2.12 -9.41 -13.89
N ARG A 85 -1.24 -8.75 -13.16
CA ARG A 85 -0.56 -9.26 -11.96
C ARG A 85 -0.61 -8.22 -10.86
N LEU A 86 -0.76 -8.67 -9.61
CA LEU A 86 -0.91 -7.80 -8.45
C LEU A 86 0.13 -8.16 -7.38
N VAL A 87 0.85 -7.17 -6.90
CA VAL A 87 1.75 -7.30 -5.75
C VAL A 87 1.28 -6.35 -4.65
N LEU A 88 0.97 -6.91 -3.49
CA LEU A 88 0.44 -6.19 -2.34
C LEU A 88 1.43 -6.26 -1.18
N PHE A 89 2.06 -5.14 -0.83
CA PHE A 89 2.97 -5.02 0.31
C PHE A 89 2.25 -4.46 1.53
N SER A 90 2.25 -5.19 2.65
CA SER A 90 1.70 -4.76 3.95
C SER A 90 0.31 -4.11 3.81
N THR A 91 -0.61 -4.79 3.12
CA THR A 91 -1.95 -4.27 2.81
C THR A 91 -3.03 -5.22 3.32
N SER A 92 -4.21 -4.68 3.63
CA SER A 92 -5.40 -5.44 4.03
C SER A 92 -6.52 -5.30 3.01
N THR A 93 -7.49 -6.19 3.08
CA THR A 93 -8.71 -6.14 2.25
C THR A 93 -9.79 -5.21 2.78
N GLY A 94 -9.58 -4.58 3.93
CA GLY A 94 -10.60 -3.83 4.66
C GLY A 94 -11.15 -4.58 5.87
N LEU A 95 -12.25 -4.09 6.45
CA LEU A 95 -12.88 -4.61 7.65
C LEU A 95 -14.26 -5.17 7.34
N HIS A 96 -14.59 -6.34 7.90
CA HIS A 96 -15.90 -6.98 7.71
C HIS A 96 -16.96 -6.46 8.69
N ASP A 97 -16.60 -6.38 9.97
CA ASP A 97 -17.55 -6.02 11.02
C ASP A 97 -17.94 -4.54 10.93
N ALA A 98 -19.23 -4.27 11.05
CA ALA A 98 -19.77 -2.92 10.91
C ALA A 98 -19.34 -1.99 12.07
N ASN A 99 -19.21 -2.53 13.30
CA ASN A 99 -18.78 -1.74 14.46
C ASN A 99 -17.29 -1.44 14.38
N GLU A 100 -16.47 -2.41 13.92
CA GLU A 100 -15.05 -2.17 13.65
C GLU A 100 -14.86 -1.12 12.55
N ARG A 101 -15.67 -1.16 11.49
CA ARG A 101 -15.65 -0.14 10.44
C ARG A 101 -16.00 1.24 10.97
N GLN A 102 -17.08 1.34 11.77
CA GLN A 102 -17.47 2.61 12.36
C GLN A 102 -16.37 3.16 13.27
N ALA A 103 -15.87 2.37 14.21
CA ALA A 103 -14.81 2.78 15.14
C ALA A 103 -13.55 3.20 14.39
N ARG A 104 -13.19 2.50 13.30
CA ARG A 104 -12.05 2.85 12.47
C ARG A 104 -12.27 4.15 11.68
N ALA A 105 -13.46 4.39 11.17
CA ALA A 105 -13.79 5.64 10.49
C ALA A 105 -13.69 6.83 11.44
N GLU A 106 -14.26 6.72 12.65
CA GLU A 106 -14.16 7.74 13.70
C GLU A 106 -12.71 8.02 14.12
N GLN A 107 -11.89 6.97 14.26
CA GLN A 107 -10.47 7.11 14.55
C GLN A 107 -9.71 7.86 13.45
N ASP A 108 -10.01 7.56 12.17
CA ASP A 108 -9.35 8.21 11.05
C ASP A 108 -9.85 9.64 10.84
N ASP A 109 -11.11 9.95 11.22
CA ASP A 109 -11.60 11.34 11.31
C ASP A 109 -10.87 12.15 12.38
N ALA A 110 -10.66 11.57 13.57
CA ALA A 110 -9.87 12.21 14.61
C ALA A 110 -8.44 12.50 14.12
N ARG A 111 -7.81 11.56 13.41
CA ARG A 111 -6.49 11.77 12.78
C ARG A 111 -6.50 12.91 11.75
N ALA A 112 -7.59 13.05 11.00
CA ALA A 112 -7.72 14.15 10.05
C ALA A 112 -7.83 15.51 10.77
N VAL A 113 -8.52 15.57 11.91
CA VAL A 113 -8.55 16.74 12.77
C VAL A 113 -7.14 17.04 13.31
N ASP A 114 -6.45 16.04 13.87
CA ASP A 114 -5.08 16.20 14.37
C ASP A 114 -4.12 16.75 13.29
N LEU A 115 -4.22 16.25 12.06
CA LEU A 115 -3.42 16.76 10.95
C LEU A 115 -3.66 18.25 10.67
N ARG A 116 -4.91 18.70 10.73
CA ARG A 116 -5.27 20.10 10.48
C ARG A 116 -4.86 21.04 11.63
N GLU A 117 -5.05 20.58 12.85
CA GLU A 117 -4.82 21.40 14.04
C GLU A 117 -3.36 21.44 14.47
N GLN A 118 -2.67 20.28 14.43
CA GLN A 118 -1.29 20.16 14.91
C GLN A 118 -0.25 20.27 13.80
N GLY A 119 -0.67 20.11 12.54
CA GLY A 119 0.20 20.09 11.37
C GLY A 119 1.06 18.85 11.25
N MET A 120 1.83 18.80 10.15
CA MET A 120 2.60 17.61 9.77
C MET A 120 3.68 17.20 10.79
N LEU A 121 4.29 18.17 11.47
CA LEU A 121 5.40 17.91 12.39
C LEU A 121 4.95 17.08 13.59
N GLU A 122 3.93 17.51 14.31
CA GLU A 122 3.43 16.81 15.48
C GLU A 122 2.67 15.55 15.10
N PHE A 123 1.87 15.61 14.04
CA PHE A 123 1.18 14.42 13.55
C PHE A 123 2.16 13.30 13.17
N THR A 124 3.22 13.58 12.41
CA THR A 124 4.20 12.55 12.04
C THR A 124 4.96 12.01 13.24
N ARG A 125 5.13 12.82 14.29
CA ARG A 125 5.74 12.35 15.55
C ARG A 125 4.85 11.30 16.21
N SER A 126 3.57 11.60 16.43
CA SER A 126 2.61 10.67 17.06
C SER A 126 2.30 9.46 16.18
N TRP A 127 2.20 9.67 14.86
CA TRP A 127 1.94 8.62 13.88
C TRP A 127 2.99 7.51 13.93
N TYR A 128 4.26 7.88 13.95
CA TYR A 128 5.35 6.91 14.00
C TYR A 128 5.55 6.25 15.35
N GLU A 129 4.88 6.71 16.43
CA GLU A 129 4.85 5.98 17.71
C GLU A 129 3.92 4.75 17.69
N LEU A 130 3.06 4.61 16.67
CA LEU A 130 2.21 3.43 16.53
C LEU A 130 3.06 2.15 16.50
N PRO A 131 2.60 1.05 17.15
CA PRO A 131 3.36 -0.20 17.26
C PRO A 131 3.85 -0.76 15.94
N MET A 132 3.04 -0.66 14.87
CA MET A 132 3.38 -1.13 13.53
C MET A 132 4.66 -0.51 12.95
N PHE A 133 5.11 0.65 13.45
CA PHE A 133 6.33 1.32 12.99
C PHE A 133 7.55 1.08 13.89
N ALA A 134 7.45 0.21 14.90
CA ALA A 134 8.54 -0.03 15.85
C ALA A 134 9.84 -0.44 15.13
N GLN A 135 9.75 -1.36 14.18
CA GLN A 135 10.89 -1.79 13.37
C GLN A 135 11.43 -0.65 12.50
N PHE A 136 10.55 0.09 11.86
CA PHE A 136 10.94 1.20 10.99
C PHE A 136 11.62 2.36 11.76
N ARG A 137 11.19 2.65 13.01
CA ARG A 137 11.86 3.66 13.85
C ARG A 137 13.33 3.34 14.11
N ALA A 138 13.69 2.06 14.18
CA ALA A 138 15.08 1.63 14.34
C ALA A 138 15.86 1.58 13.01
N HIS A 139 15.19 1.73 11.87
CA HIS A 139 15.82 1.62 10.56
C HIS A 139 16.60 2.87 10.16
N ALA A 140 17.74 2.70 9.48
CA ALA A 140 18.63 3.79 9.09
C ALA A 140 17.96 4.88 8.23
N SER A 141 16.94 4.52 7.44
CA SER A 141 16.20 5.47 6.58
C SER A 141 15.14 6.29 7.34
N PHE A 142 14.85 5.98 8.60
CA PHE A 142 13.73 6.58 9.35
C PHE A 142 13.83 8.10 9.42
N ALA A 143 14.97 8.63 9.90
CA ALA A 143 15.15 10.07 10.09
C ALA A 143 14.94 10.86 8.79
N ARG A 144 15.57 10.39 7.71
CA ARG A 144 15.44 10.99 6.36
C ARG A 144 13.99 10.94 5.86
N THR A 145 13.32 9.81 6.03
CA THR A 145 11.94 9.63 5.58
C THR A 145 10.98 10.52 6.36
N ARG A 146 11.11 10.57 7.69
CA ARG A 146 10.28 11.46 8.52
C ARG A 146 10.48 12.92 8.15
N ALA A 147 11.73 13.35 7.93
CA ALA A 147 12.02 14.74 7.51
C ALA A 147 11.30 15.13 6.21
N ARG A 148 11.24 14.24 5.21
CA ARG A 148 10.44 14.49 3.98
C ARG A 148 8.96 14.65 4.28
N ARG A 149 8.40 13.82 5.16
CA ARG A 149 6.95 13.82 5.44
C ARG A 149 6.50 15.05 6.22
N VAL A 150 7.36 15.59 7.07
CA VAL A 150 7.08 16.83 7.84
C VAL A 150 6.79 18.02 6.95
N ILE A 151 7.38 18.11 5.75
CA ILE A 151 7.14 19.20 4.79
C ILE A 151 5.92 18.95 3.88
N GLY A 152 5.13 17.92 4.17
CA GLY A 152 3.91 17.58 3.42
C GLY A 152 2.78 18.58 3.64
N ASP A 153 1.72 18.38 2.87
CA ASP A 153 0.48 19.18 2.94
C ASP A 153 -0.51 18.50 3.90
N ALA A 154 -0.73 19.11 5.05
CA ALA A 154 -1.59 18.58 6.11
C ALA A 154 -3.05 18.42 5.64
N GLU A 155 -3.60 19.35 4.85
CA GLU A 155 -4.98 19.28 4.38
C GLU A 155 -5.18 18.12 3.40
N PHE A 156 -4.25 17.91 2.48
CA PHE A 156 -4.28 16.76 1.58
C PHE A 156 -4.26 15.45 2.37
N TRP A 157 -3.36 15.30 3.34
CA TRP A 157 -3.25 14.08 4.11
C TRP A 157 -4.41 13.86 5.08
N ALA A 158 -5.00 14.94 5.59
CA ALA A 158 -6.24 14.88 6.38
C ALA A 158 -7.40 14.35 5.52
N GLY A 159 -7.56 14.85 4.29
CA GLY A 159 -8.52 14.31 3.33
C GLY A 159 -8.28 12.84 3.01
N CYS A 160 -7.01 12.46 2.78
CA CYS A 160 -6.65 11.06 2.50
C CYS A 160 -6.95 10.11 3.66
N VAL A 161 -6.58 10.45 4.90
CA VAL A 161 -6.77 9.53 6.04
C VAL A 161 -8.25 9.31 6.33
N ALA A 162 -9.06 10.36 6.26
CA ALA A 162 -10.51 10.27 6.46
C ALA A 162 -11.19 9.53 5.30
N GLY A 163 -10.97 10.00 4.06
CA GLY A 163 -11.66 9.48 2.88
C GLY A 163 -11.25 8.06 2.49
N CYS A 164 -9.96 7.74 2.62
CA CYS A 164 -9.41 6.42 2.35
C CYS A 164 -9.38 5.50 3.59
N SER A 165 -10.15 5.80 4.65
CA SER A 165 -10.23 4.96 5.83
C SER A 165 -10.67 3.53 5.48
N PRO A 166 -10.05 2.48 6.06
CA PRO A 166 -10.58 1.11 5.98
C PRO A 166 -12.01 0.99 6.52
N GLY A 167 -12.42 1.91 7.40
CA GLY A 167 -13.78 1.97 7.92
C GLY A 167 -14.83 2.43 6.90
N ARG A 168 -14.40 3.12 5.84
CA ARG A 168 -15.25 3.62 4.75
C ARG A 168 -15.11 2.81 3.46
N THR A 169 -14.20 1.85 3.44
CA THR A 169 -13.93 1.02 2.26
C THR A 169 -14.69 -0.30 2.40
N GLU A 170 -15.27 -0.78 1.31
CA GLU A 170 -15.84 -2.11 1.24
C GLU A 170 -14.74 -3.17 1.43
N CYS A 171 -15.06 -4.25 2.17
CA CYS A 171 -14.12 -5.34 2.34
C CYS A 171 -13.97 -6.15 1.05
N ARG A 172 -12.74 -6.27 0.55
CA ARG A 172 -12.39 -6.94 -0.70
C ARG A 172 -11.81 -8.35 -0.50
N GLU A 173 -12.18 -9.03 0.58
CA GLU A 173 -11.62 -10.36 0.89
C GLU A 173 -12.03 -11.40 -0.16
N ASN A 174 -13.29 -11.40 -0.60
CA ASN A 174 -13.78 -12.28 -1.66
C ASN A 174 -13.12 -11.96 -3.02
N ASP A 175 -12.85 -10.68 -3.28
CA ASP A 175 -12.17 -10.25 -4.49
C ASP A 175 -10.71 -10.69 -4.46
N LEU A 176 -10.02 -10.56 -3.33
CA LEU A 176 -8.66 -11.08 -3.17
C LEU A 176 -8.62 -12.59 -3.42
N ALA A 177 -9.59 -13.37 -2.92
CA ALA A 177 -9.68 -14.80 -3.18
C ALA A 177 -9.86 -15.11 -4.68
N ARG A 178 -10.69 -14.33 -5.38
CA ARG A 178 -10.89 -14.45 -6.83
C ARG A 178 -9.64 -14.09 -7.64
N LEU A 179 -8.84 -13.16 -7.15
CA LEU A 179 -7.61 -12.67 -7.79
C LEU A 179 -6.35 -13.45 -7.36
N ALA A 180 -6.47 -14.41 -6.44
CA ALA A 180 -5.37 -15.01 -5.70
C ALA A 180 -4.27 -15.61 -6.57
N SER A 181 -4.64 -16.33 -7.67
CA SER A 181 -3.66 -17.01 -8.55
C SER A 181 -2.69 -16.06 -9.27
N ARG A 182 -3.00 -14.75 -9.32
CA ARG A 182 -2.16 -13.72 -9.94
C ARG A 182 -1.71 -12.65 -8.95
N THR A 183 -1.90 -12.90 -7.64
CA THR A 183 -1.56 -11.98 -6.56
C THR A 183 -0.45 -12.53 -5.68
N ILE A 184 0.55 -11.71 -5.41
CA ILE A 184 1.53 -11.92 -4.35
C ILE A 184 1.19 -10.95 -3.22
N LEU A 185 0.92 -11.47 -2.03
CA LEU A 185 0.79 -10.70 -0.80
C LEU A 185 2.07 -10.87 0.01
N ALA A 186 2.74 -9.77 0.32
CA ALA A 186 3.98 -9.80 1.09
C ALA A 186 3.86 -8.92 2.33
N VAL A 187 4.35 -9.44 3.46
CA VAL A 187 4.35 -8.75 4.77
C VAL A 187 5.69 -8.94 5.47
N GLY A 188 6.10 -7.97 6.27
CA GLY A 188 7.24 -8.15 7.16
C GLY A 188 6.89 -9.03 8.35
N ASP A 189 7.80 -9.91 8.78
CA ASP A 189 7.57 -10.84 9.90
C ASP A 189 7.51 -10.13 11.28
N ARG A 190 7.85 -8.84 11.32
CA ARG A 190 7.76 -7.97 12.51
C ARG A 190 6.51 -7.07 12.53
N ASP A 191 5.60 -7.24 11.58
CA ASP A 191 4.31 -6.54 11.52
C ASP A 191 3.18 -7.49 11.94
N ASP A 192 3.04 -7.72 13.24
CA ASP A 192 2.12 -8.71 13.81
C ASP A 192 0.68 -8.60 13.27
N TYR A 193 0.19 -7.36 13.10
CA TYR A 193 -1.17 -7.13 12.59
C TYR A 193 -1.32 -7.63 11.15
N TYR A 194 -0.38 -7.26 10.27
CA TYR A 194 -0.44 -7.66 8.87
C TYR A 194 -0.03 -9.11 8.64
N VAL A 195 0.81 -9.69 9.50
CA VAL A 195 1.08 -11.14 9.53
C VAL A 195 -0.21 -11.92 9.83
N ALA A 196 -0.94 -11.55 10.88
CA ALA A 196 -2.21 -12.20 11.23
C ALA A 196 -3.22 -12.09 10.08
N PHE A 197 -3.32 -10.91 9.46
CA PHE A 197 -4.16 -10.70 8.28
C PHE A 197 -3.73 -11.59 7.11
N ALA A 198 -2.44 -11.62 6.76
CA ALA A 198 -1.91 -12.37 5.62
C ALA A 198 -2.11 -13.88 5.75
N LEU A 199 -1.90 -14.42 6.97
CA LEU A 199 -2.16 -15.82 7.27
C LEU A 199 -3.66 -16.18 7.15
N ARG A 200 -4.56 -15.27 7.53
CA ARG A 200 -6.00 -15.46 7.33
C ARG A 200 -6.34 -15.42 5.84
N ALA A 201 -5.83 -14.45 5.10
CA ALA A 201 -6.05 -14.32 3.66
C ALA A 201 -5.58 -15.57 2.89
N ALA A 202 -4.39 -16.11 3.22
CA ALA A 202 -3.87 -17.32 2.58
C ALA A 202 -4.72 -18.57 2.86
N ARG A 203 -5.36 -18.65 4.04
CA ARG A 203 -6.30 -19.76 4.34
C ARG A 203 -7.58 -19.67 3.51
N LEU A 204 -8.08 -18.47 3.26
CA LEU A 204 -9.30 -18.25 2.47
C LEU A 204 -9.05 -18.30 0.96
N ALA A 205 -7.82 -18.06 0.55
CA ALA A 205 -7.39 -18.02 -0.84
C ALA A 205 -6.17 -18.93 -1.06
N PRO A 206 -6.32 -20.28 -1.17
CA PRO A 206 -5.19 -21.22 -1.21
C PRO A 206 -4.23 -21.04 -2.40
N THR A 207 -4.65 -20.37 -3.46
CA THR A 207 -3.81 -20.05 -4.63
C THR A 207 -3.05 -18.71 -4.48
N LEU A 208 -3.26 -18.00 -3.37
CA LEU A 208 -2.53 -16.75 -3.07
C LEU A 208 -1.07 -17.09 -2.75
N THR A 209 -0.15 -16.43 -3.43
CA THR A 209 1.26 -16.47 -3.03
C THR A 209 1.48 -15.54 -1.84
N LEU A 210 1.84 -16.12 -0.69
CA LEU A 210 2.19 -15.37 0.52
C LEU A 210 3.69 -15.36 0.72
N GLU A 211 4.27 -14.17 0.88
CA GLU A 211 5.69 -13.94 1.17
C GLU A 211 5.84 -13.28 2.54
N MET A 212 6.67 -13.88 3.41
CA MET A 212 7.03 -13.34 4.72
C MET A 212 8.46 -12.83 4.66
N ILE A 213 8.67 -11.50 4.80
CA ILE A 213 10.00 -10.89 4.69
C ILE A 213 10.63 -10.83 6.08
N ALA A 214 11.70 -11.61 6.26
CA ALA A 214 12.37 -11.75 7.55
C ALA A 214 13.03 -10.43 8.01
N GLY A 215 12.83 -10.07 9.28
CA GLY A 215 13.41 -8.90 9.93
C GLY A 215 12.78 -7.56 9.54
N ALA A 216 11.79 -7.54 8.65
CA ALA A 216 11.11 -6.32 8.23
C ALA A 216 9.79 -6.09 8.99
N GLY A 217 9.45 -4.82 9.18
CA GLY A 217 8.16 -4.38 9.73
C GLY A 217 7.18 -3.97 8.62
N HIS A 218 6.39 -2.92 8.91
CA HIS A 218 5.33 -2.48 8.02
C HIS A 218 5.82 -1.79 6.75
N VAL A 219 6.94 -1.06 6.80
CA VAL A 219 7.36 -0.15 5.72
C VAL A 219 8.30 -0.84 4.74
N LEU A 220 7.83 -1.95 4.14
CA LEU A 220 8.61 -2.84 3.29
C LEU A 220 9.43 -2.15 2.20
N PRO A 221 8.92 -1.15 1.46
CA PRO A 221 9.72 -0.49 0.42
C PRO A 221 11.00 0.18 0.94
N LEU A 222 11.00 0.57 2.22
CA LEU A 222 12.14 1.23 2.87
C LEU A 222 12.96 0.29 3.76
N GLU A 223 12.33 -0.73 4.34
CA GLU A 223 12.97 -1.67 5.26
C GLU A 223 13.64 -2.85 4.54
N ALA A 224 13.08 -3.26 3.40
CA ALA A 224 13.55 -4.43 2.64
C ALA A 224 13.46 -4.21 1.12
N PRO A 225 14.11 -3.17 0.56
CA PRO A 225 13.95 -2.81 -0.85
C PRO A 225 14.38 -3.92 -1.82
N SER A 226 15.42 -4.68 -1.49
CA SER A 226 15.89 -5.80 -2.33
C SER A 226 14.85 -6.91 -2.41
N ALA A 227 14.27 -7.32 -1.28
CA ALA A 227 13.20 -8.32 -1.26
C ALA A 227 11.96 -7.84 -2.03
N CYS A 228 11.60 -6.55 -1.92
CA CYS A 228 10.51 -5.97 -2.70
C CYS A 228 10.79 -6.04 -4.21
N ALA A 229 12.01 -5.70 -4.64
CA ALA A 229 12.40 -5.78 -6.04
C ALA A 229 12.34 -7.22 -6.57
N ASP A 230 12.87 -8.19 -5.83
CA ASP A 230 12.82 -9.61 -6.19
C ASP A 230 11.39 -10.12 -6.36
N ILE A 231 10.48 -9.73 -5.48
CA ILE A 231 9.05 -10.09 -5.55
C ILE A 231 8.40 -9.51 -6.80
N ILE A 232 8.66 -8.23 -7.11
CA ILE A 232 8.13 -7.57 -8.33
C ILE A 232 8.65 -8.28 -9.58
N GLU A 233 9.93 -8.62 -9.63
CA GLU A 233 10.51 -9.35 -10.76
C GLU A 233 9.94 -10.75 -10.94
N ARG A 234 9.71 -11.49 -9.83
CA ARG A 234 9.04 -12.79 -9.90
C ARG A 234 7.62 -12.68 -10.42
N ALA A 235 6.87 -11.66 -9.97
CA ALA A 235 5.53 -11.40 -10.49
C ALA A 235 5.53 -11.18 -12.01
N LEU A 236 6.55 -10.49 -12.55
CA LEU A 236 6.69 -10.26 -13.99
C LEU A 236 7.09 -11.52 -14.77
N LYS A 237 7.78 -12.48 -14.15
CA LYS A 237 8.27 -13.73 -14.78
C LYS A 237 7.25 -14.86 -14.75
N SER A 238 6.28 -14.82 -13.82
CA SER A 238 5.24 -15.84 -13.71
C SER A 238 4.37 -15.83 -14.97
N SER A 239 4.54 -16.83 -15.84
CA SER A 239 3.66 -17.06 -16.99
C SER A 239 2.28 -17.44 -16.46
N THR A 240 1.25 -16.80 -17.00
CA THR A 240 -0.15 -17.24 -16.84
C THR A 240 -0.39 -18.56 -17.50
#